data_e704bf5dd9966b41cc3d3f97dede6906
#
_entry.id   e704bf5dd9966b41cc3d3f97dede6906
#
_cell.length_a   1.000
_cell.length_b   1.000
_cell.length_c   1.000
_cell.angle_alpha   90.00
_cell.angle_beta   90.00
_cell.angle_gamma   90.00
#
_symmetry.space_group_name_H-M   'P 1'
#
loop_
_entity.id
_entity.type
_entity.pdbx_description
1 polymer ?
#
loop_
_entity_poly.entity_id
_entity_poly.type
_entity_poly.pdbx_seq_one_letter_code
_entity_poly.pdbx_strand_id
1 'polypeptide(L)'
;MKTLFIDLDNVLFNFQSGIDKLDEKTKARFKGFEDDIPDIFTLMDPMPGAVEAVQKLRERYDLYILSTAPWNNPTAWCDKLNWVKKHFGGDEHG
;
A
#
# COMPACT_ATOMS: atom_id res chain seq x y z
N MET A 1 -22.77 1.45 11.36
CA MET A 1 -22.42 0.72 10.14
C MET A 1 -21.56 -0.48 10.47
N LYS A 2 -21.63 -1.49 9.63
CA LYS A 2 -20.78 -2.68 9.84
C LYS A 2 -19.32 -2.34 9.54
N THR A 3 -18.43 -3.03 10.24
CA THR A 3 -16.99 -2.91 10.04
C THR A 3 -16.53 -3.82 8.90
N LEU A 4 -15.69 -3.28 8.02
CA LEU A 4 -15.10 -4.02 6.93
C LEU A 4 -13.59 -3.84 6.93
N PHE A 5 -12.84 -4.94 6.84
CA PHE A 5 -11.38 -4.91 6.74
C PHE A 5 -10.97 -5.23 5.32
N ILE A 6 -10.05 -4.44 4.77
CA ILE A 6 -9.53 -4.65 3.41
C ILE A 6 -8.02 -4.79 3.49
N ASP A 7 -7.49 -5.81 2.82
CA ASP A 7 -6.05 -5.99 2.67
C ASP A 7 -5.47 -4.92 1.75
N LEU A 8 -4.25 -4.51 2.01
CA LEU A 8 -3.59 -3.45 1.25
C LEU A 8 -2.74 -4.01 0.09
N ASP A 9 -1.85 -4.94 0.40
CA ASP A 9 -0.83 -5.42 -0.55
C ASP A 9 -1.48 -6.23 -1.67
N ASN A 10 -1.27 -5.78 -2.92
CA ASN A 10 -1.82 -6.42 -4.13
C ASN A 10 -3.35 -6.53 -4.15
N VAL A 11 -4.04 -5.80 -3.27
CA VAL A 11 -5.48 -5.59 -3.32
C VAL A 11 -5.79 -4.14 -3.65
N LEU A 12 -5.25 -3.20 -2.87
CA LEU A 12 -5.44 -1.77 -3.10
C LEU A 12 -4.29 -1.15 -3.88
N PHE A 13 -3.06 -1.67 -3.75
CA PHE A 13 -1.95 -1.24 -4.58
C PHE A 13 -1.31 -2.42 -5.33
N ASN A 14 -0.65 -2.09 -6.44
CA ASN A 14 0.06 -3.05 -7.26
C ASN A 14 1.55 -3.03 -6.88
N PHE A 15 2.03 -4.09 -6.21
CA PHE A 15 3.42 -4.17 -5.76
C PHE A 15 4.40 -4.11 -6.93
N GLN A 16 4.09 -4.80 -8.03
CA GLN A 16 4.95 -4.81 -9.21
C GLN A 16 5.15 -3.40 -9.79
N SER A 17 4.16 -2.52 -9.66
CA SER A 17 4.29 -1.14 -10.16
C SER A 17 5.43 -0.38 -9.48
N GLY A 18 5.65 -0.64 -8.19
CA GLY A 18 6.78 -0.06 -7.48
C GLY A 18 8.10 -0.65 -7.93
N ILE A 19 8.16 -1.97 -8.11
CA ILE A 19 9.36 -2.65 -8.59
C ILE A 19 9.77 -2.13 -9.97
N ASP A 20 8.81 -1.90 -10.84
CA ASP A 20 9.06 -1.42 -12.22
C ASP A 20 9.72 -0.03 -12.24
N LYS A 21 9.60 0.74 -11.18
CA LYS A 21 10.21 2.08 -11.07
C LYS A 21 11.65 2.07 -10.58
N LEU A 22 12.16 0.91 -10.17
CA LEU A 22 13.51 0.78 -9.64
C LEU A 22 14.55 0.67 -10.76
N ASP A 23 15.81 1.06 -10.44
CA ASP A 23 16.91 0.83 -11.35
C ASP A 23 17.34 -0.65 -11.33
N GLU A 24 18.11 -1.05 -12.32
CA GLU A 24 18.51 -2.45 -12.47
C GLU A 24 19.42 -2.93 -11.33
N LYS A 25 20.25 -2.05 -10.78
CA LYS A 25 21.15 -2.40 -9.68
C LYS A 25 20.35 -2.73 -8.42
N THR A 26 19.34 -1.90 -8.12
CA THR A 26 18.49 -2.11 -6.94
C THR A 26 17.65 -3.38 -7.12
N LYS A 27 17.10 -3.61 -8.30
CA LYS A 27 16.35 -4.84 -8.60
C LYS A 27 17.21 -6.08 -8.37
N ALA A 28 18.43 -6.06 -8.89
CA ALA A 28 19.35 -7.21 -8.76
C ALA A 28 19.76 -7.44 -7.32
N ARG A 29 20.06 -6.37 -6.58
CA ARG A 29 20.50 -6.44 -5.19
C ARG A 29 19.46 -7.07 -4.27
N PHE A 30 18.19 -6.76 -4.49
CA PHE A 30 17.11 -7.22 -3.62
C PHE A 30 16.26 -8.33 -4.23
N LYS A 31 16.73 -8.97 -5.28
CA LYS A 31 15.98 -10.06 -5.95
C LYS A 31 15.58 -11.12 -4.93
N GLY A 32 14.26 -11.36 -4.83
CA GLY A 32 13.71 -12.29 -3.84
C GLY A 32 13.42 -11.64 -2.49
N PHE A 33 13.83 -10.39 -2.28
CA PHE A 33 13.64 -9.64 -1.03
C PHE A 33 13.13 -8.23 -1.30
N GLU A 34 12.28 -8.07 -2.30
CA GLU A 34 11.85 -6.76 -2.79
C GLU A 34 11.09 -5.95 -1.74
N ASP A 35 10.36 -6.60 -0.84
CA ASP A 35 9.64 -5.91 0.24
C ASP A 35 10.56 -5.35 1.32
N ASP A 36 11.84 -5.75 1.34
CA ASP A 36 12.85 -5.19 2.23
C ASP A 36 13.52 -3.92 1.67
N ILE A 37 13.21 -3.54 0.43
CA ILE A 37 13.80 -2.35 -0.19
C ILE A 37 13.30 -1.10 0.54
N PRO A 38 14.20 -0.26 1.09
CA PRO A 38 13.77 0.99 1.73
C PRO A 38 12.97 1.85 0.77
N ASP A 39 11.89 2.42 1.27
CA ASP A 39 10.99 3.33 0.54
C ASP A 39 10.21 2.68 -0.63
N ILE A 40 10.28 1.35 -0.79
CA ILE A 40 9.58 0.68 -1.90
C ILE A 40 8.07 0.96 -1.86
N PHE A 41 7.48 1.04 -0.68
CA PHE A 41 6.03 1.25 -0.57
C PHE A 41 5.59 2.67 -0.90
N THR A 42 6.50 3.62 -1.09
CA THR A 42 6.17 4.96 -1.59
C THR A 42 5.94 4.97 -3.10
N LEU A 43 6.40 3.94 -3.80
CA LEU A 43 6.44 3.89 -5.27
C LEU A 43 5.22 3.19 -5.89
N MET A 44 4.37 2.57 -5.07
CA MET A 44 3.26 1.76 -5.56
C MET A 44 2.17 2.61 -6.21
N ASP A 45 1.60 2.11 -7.31
CA ASP A 45 0.40 2.67 -7.91
C ASP A 45 -0.83 1.93 -7.37
N PRO A 46 -1.98 2.62 -7.23
CA PRO A 46 -3.23 1.94 -6.87
C PRO A 46 -3.61 0.90 -7.91
N MET A 47 -4.25 -0.18 -7.47
CA MET A 47 -4.88 -1.11 -8.40
C MET A 47 -5.96 -0.38 -9.20
N PRO A 48 -6.18 -0.75 -10.48
CA PRO A 48 -7.25 -0.14 -11.27
C PRO A 48 -8.60 -0.25 -10.54
N GLY A 49 -9.29 0.88 -10.39
CA GLY A 49 -10.58 0.93 -9.70
C GLY A 49 -10.53 0.90 -8.18
N ALA A 50 -9.35 0.77 -7.57
CA ALA A 50 -9.24 0.67 -6.11
C ALA A 50 -9.72 1.92 -5.39
N VAL A 51 -9.34 3.10 -5.87
CA VAL A 51 -9.72 4.38 -5.24
C VAL A 51 -11.23 4.54 -5.25
N GLU A 52 -11.87 4.31 -6.39
CA GLU A 52 -13.32 4.42 -6.53
C GLU A 52 -14.05 3.39 -5.68
N ALA A 53 -13.54 2.16 -5.63
CA ALA A 53 -14.13 1.10 -4.81
C ALA A 53 -14.09 1.44 -3.33
N VAL A 54 -12.95 1.95 -2.86
CA VAL A 54 -12.80 2.36 -1.45
C VAL A 54 -13.77 3.48 -1.11
N GLN A 55 -13.91 4.47 -1.98
CA GLN A 55 -14.83 5.58 -1.75
C GLN A 55 -16.27 5.09 -1.62
N LYS A 56 -16.70 4.16 -2.46
CA LYS A 56 -18.04 3.56 -2.37
C LYS A 56 -18.24 2.75 -1.11
N LEU A 57 -17.26 1.97 -0.72
CA LEU A 57 -17.34 1.15 0.48
C LEU A 57 -17.40 2.00 1.76
N ARG A 58 -16.69 3.12 1.79
CA ARG A 58 -16.70 4.04 2.95
C ARG A 58 -18.08 4.63 3.22
N GLU A 59 -18.94 4.70 2.22
CA GLU A 59 -20.31 5.20 2.39
C GLU A 59 -21.20 4.21 3.15
N ARG A 60 -20.85 2.91 3.14
CA ARG A 60 -21.68 1.84 3.70
C ARG A 60 -21.06 1.11 4.88
N TYR A 61 -19.75 1.23 5.07
CA TYR A 61 -19.01 0.47 6.07
C TYR A 61 -18.04 1.37 6.82
N ASP A 62 -17.77 1.00 8.06
CA ASP A 62 -16.60 1.51 8.77
C ASP A 62 -15.40 0.74 8.23
N LEU A 63 -14.61 1.38 7.41
CA LEU A 63 -13.58 0.73 6.64
C LEU A 63 -12.22 0.83 7.33
N TYR A 64 -11.57 -0.32 7.49
CA TYR A 64 -10.22 -0.41 8.05
C TYR A 64 -9.33 -1.13 7.05
N ILE A 65 -8.08 -0.70 6.96
CA ILE A 65 -7.09 -1.33 6.10
C ILE A 65 -6.19 -2.19 6.97
N LEU A 66 -6.05 -3.47 6.59
CA LEU A 66 -5.14 -4.41 7.24
C LEU A 66 -3.88 -4.53 6.42
N SER A 67 -2.74 -4.41 7.06
CA SER A 67 -1.46 -4.62 6.42
C SER A 67 -0.42 -5.03 7.46
N THR A 68 0.61 -5.71 6.99
CA THR A 68 1.78 -6.02 7.81
C THR A 68 2.99 -5.31 7.23
N ALA A 69 3.99 -5.06 8.07
CA ALA A 69 5.25 -4.48 7.60
C ALA A 69 6.33 -5.54 7.60
N PRO A 70 7.12 -5.64 6.53
CA PRO A 70 8.28 -6.52 6.50
C PRO A 70 9.26 -6.17 7.64
N TRP A 71 9.72 -7.20 8.35
CA TRP A 71 10.56 -6.99 9.54
C TRP A 71 11.83 -6.19 9.23
N ASN A 72 12.42 -6.44 8.07
CA ASN A 72 13.71 -5.84 7.68
C ASN A 72 13.57 -4.54 6.88
N ASN A 73 12.36 -3.99 6.75
CA ASN A 73 12.16 -2.71 6.05
C ASN A 73 11.80 -1.63 7.07
N PRO A 74 12.75 -0.75 7.45
CA PRO A 74 12.53 0.21 8.52
C PRO A 74 11.54 1.31 8.19
N THR A 75 11.25 1.55 6.91
CA THR A 75 10.33 2.61 6.49
C THR A 75 8.92 2.11 6.17
N ALA A 76 8.69 0.78 6.17
CA ALA A 76 7.47 0.18 5.64
C ALA A 76 6.19 0.71 6.29
N TRP A 77 6.13 0.79 7.61
CA TRP A 77 4.93 1.27 8.31
C TRP A 77 4.56 2.69 7.93
N CYS A 78 5.54 3.60 7.97
CA CYS A 78 5.31 5.00 7.63
C CYS A 78 4.95 5.16 6.17
N ASP A 79 5.63 4.44 5.29
CA ASP A 79 5.40 4.51 3.85
C ASP A 79 4.00 4.01 3.49
N LYS A 80 3.56 2.90 4.06
CA LYS A 80 2.21 2.38 3.83
C LYS A 80 1.15 3.33 4.35
N LEU A 81 1.33 3.87 5.55
CA LEU A 81 0.39 4.82 6.13
C LEU A 81 0.27 6.08 5.26
N ASN A 82 1.40 6.63 4.84
CA ASN A 82 1.41 7.82 3.99
C ASN A 82 0.80 7.54 2.62
N TRP A 83 1.03 6.36 2.09
CA TRP A 83 0.42 5.94 0.83
C TRP A 83 -1.11 5.91 0.91
N VAL A 84 -1.64 5.34 1.98
CA VAL A 84 -3.09 5.28 2.21
C VAL A 84 -3.68 6.68 2.32
N LYS A 85 -3.04 7.56 3.08
CA LYS A 85 -3.49 8.95 3.23
C LYS A 85 -3.47 9.70 1.90
N LYS A 86 -2.44 9.49 1.10
CA LYS A 86 -2.30 10.15 -0.20
C LYS A 86 -3.39 9.74 -1.19
N HIS A 87 -3.67 8.44 -1.28
CA HIS A 87 -4.55 7.90 -2.33
C HIS A 87 -6.01 7.82 -1.92
N PHE A 88 -6.29 7.62 -0.64
CA PHE A 88 -7.66 7.48 -0.16
C PHE A 88 -8.15 8.66 0.67
N GLY A 89 -7.30 9.65 0.90
CA GLY A 89 -7.69 10.87 1.60
C GLY A 89 -8.16 10.61 3.02
N GLY A 90 -7.64 9.59 3.68
CA GLY A 90 -8.03 9.26 5.03
C GLY A 90 -7.79 10.41 5.98
N ASP A 91 -8.75 10.66 6.86
CA ASP A 91 -8.59 11.62 7.95
C ASP A 91 -7.92 10.92 9.14
N GLU A 92 -7.84 11.60 10.27
CA GLU A 92 -7.24 11.05 11.47
C GLU A 92 -8.00 9.86 12.06
N HIS A 93 -9.17 9.55 11.56
CA HIS A 93 -9.98 8.42 11.99
C HIS A 93 -10.01 7.26 10.99
N GLY A 94 -9.22 7.36 9.96
CA GLY A 94 -9.12 6.28 8.99
C GLY A 94 -9.08 6.70 7.57
#